data_241433290840cbeef18f63055fd91cd5
#
_entry.id   241433290840cbeef18f63055fd91cd5
#
_cell.length_a   1.000
_cell.length_b   1.000
_cell.length_c   1.000
_cell.angle_alpha   90.00
_cell.angle_beta   90.00
_cell.angle_gamma   90.00
#
_symmetry.space_group_name_H-M   'P 1'
#
loop_
_entity.id
_entity.type
_entity.pdbx_description
1 polymer ?
#
loop_
_entity_poly.entity_id
_entity_poly.type
_entity_poly.pdbx_seq_one_letter_code
_entity_poly.pdbx_strand_id
1 'polypeptide(L)'
;LKPKFDIAPYLKVFRSRHIAVITFLGFSSGLPLALTSGTLQAWMAVDGVDLRTIGIFSLVGVPYTIKFLWSPLMDRFVPPCLGRRRGWIIITQILLMLGISTMAFSSPSQFPWILALIALIVAFTSASQDIVIDAYRTDVLEEKERGAGAAVFVMGYRIAL
;
A
#
# COMPACT_ATOMS: atom_id res chain seq x y z
N LEU A 1 -32.54 17.12 -26.77
CA LEU A 1 -32.59 16.94 -25.31
C LEU A 1 -31.19 16.61 -24.82
N LYS A 2 -30.49 17.58 -24.23
CA LYS A 2 -29.19 17.31 -23.56
C LYS A 2 -29.49 16.50 -22.30
N PRO A 3 -28.81 15.37 -22.05
CA PRO A 3 -28.96 14.64 -20.80
C PRO A 3 -28.55 15.58 -19.67
N LYS A 4 -29.47 15.87 -18.74
CA LYS A 4 -29.13 16.54 -17.47
C LYS A 4 -28.24 15.58 -16.71
N PHE A 5 -26.97 15.90 -16.61
CA PHE A 5 -26.03 15.18 -15.76
C PHE A 5 -26.42 15.44 -14.30
N ASP A 6 -27.17 14.51 -13.73
CA ASP A 6 -27.55 14.59 -12.31
C ASP A 6 -26.38 14.11 -11.46
N ILE A 7 -25.73 15.04 -10.76
CA ILE A 7 -24.57 14.80 -9.90
C ILE A 7 -25.01 14.27 -8.52
N ALA A 8 -26.28 14.43 -8.16
CA ALA A 8 -26.78 14.07 -6.84
C ALA A 8 -26.60 12.58 -6.46
N PRO A 9 -26.78 11.58 -7.36
CA PRO A 9 -26.50 10.19 -7.03
C PRO A 9 -25.02 9.92 -6.78
N TYR A 10 -24.10 10.63 -7.46
CA TYR A 10 -22.66 10.47 -7.24
C TYR A 10 -22.21 11.05 -5.90
N LEU A 11 -22.78 12.17 -5.47
CA LEU A 11 -22.49 12.77 -4.16
C LEU A 11 -22.95 11.89 -2.99
N LYS A 12 -24.04 11.12 -3.14
CA LYS A 12 -24.50 10.16 -2.13
C LYS A 12 -23.52 9.01 -1.94
N VAL A 13 -22.82 8.60 -2.99
CA VAL A 13 -21.79 7.54 -2.94
C VAL A 13 -20.67 7.95 -2.00
N PHE A 14 -20.20 9.20 -2.04
CA PHE A 14 -19.15 9.71 -1.16
C PHE A 14 -19.51 9.72 0.34
N ARG A 15 -20.78 9.56 0.67
CA ARG A 15 -21.25 9.48 2.07
C ARG A 15 -21.33 8.05 2.60
N SER A 16 -21.02 7.04 1.78
CA SER A 16 -21.05 5.63 2.20
C SER A 16 -19.87 5.30 3.10
N ARG A 17 -20.09 4.42 4.11
CA ARG A 17 -19.03 3.92 4.98
C ARG A 17 -17.95 3.17 4.19
N HIS A 18 -18.33 2.49 3.11
CA HIS A 18 -17.41 1.75 2.25
C HIS A 18 -16.39 2.69 1.58
N ILE A 19 -16.86 3.83 1.09
CA ILE A 19 -15.99 4.85 0.48
C ILE A 19 -14.99 5.41 1.49
N ALA A 20 -15.41 5.73 2.71
CA ALA A 20 -14.50 6.18 3.76
C ALA A 20 -13.42 5.13 4.06
N VAL A 21 -13.83 3.86 4.25
CA VAL A 21 -12.89 2.75 4.49
C VAL A 21 -11.89 2.61 3.33
N ILE A 22 -12.35 2.69 2.08
CA ILE A 22 -11.50 2.57 0.89
C ILE A 22 -10.50 3.73 0.81
N THR A 23 -10.89 4.94 1.21
CA THR A 23 -9.97 6.09 1.27
C THR A 23 -8.86 5.86 2.29
N PHE A 24 -9.21 5.37 3.50
CA PHE A 24 -8.22 5.03 4.52
C PHE A 24 -7.31 3.87 4.11
N LEU A 25 -7.86 2.86 3.42
CA LEU A 25 -7.06 1.77 2.87
C LEU A 25 -6.10 2.26 1.78
N GLY A 26 -6.53 3.20 0.94
CA GLY A 26 -5.67 3.86 -0.03
C GLY A 26 -4.52 4.60 0.64
N PHE A 27 -4.80 5.37 1.68
CA PHE A 27 -3.76 6.04 2.48
C PHE A 27 -2.79 5.05 3.11
N SER A 28 -3.31 4.00 3.76
CA SER A 28 -2.50 2.94 4.39
C SER A 28 -1.63 2.19 3.38
N SER A 29 -2.08 2.06 2.13
CA SER A 29 -1.35 1.42 1.04
C SER A 29 -0.23 2.30 0.47
N GLY A 30 -0.44 3.62 0.38
CA GLY A 30 0.57 4.56 -0.13
C GLY A 30 1.73 4.83 0.84
N LEU A 31 1.45 4.82 2.15
CA LEU A 31 2.40 5.21 3.20
C LEU A 31 3.68 4.34 3.23
N PRO A 32 3.64 3.01 3.16
CA PRO A 32 4.85 2.20 3.14
C PRO A 32 5.72 2.46 1.90
N LEU A 33 5.10 2.73 0.74
CA LEU A 33 5.82 3.08 -0.48
C LEU A 33 6.55 4.42 -0.32
N ALA A 34 5.90 5.44 0.24
CA ALA A 34 6.54 6.73 0.52
C ALA A 34 7.75 6.57 1.44
N LEU A 35 7.62 5.74 2.48
CA LEU A 35 8.67 5.50 3.46
C LEU A 35 9.84 4.69 2.89
N THR A 36 9.58 3.65 2.10
CA THR A 36 10.62 2.75 1.57
C THR A 36 11.28 3.25 0.29
N SER A 37 10.71 4.26 -0.38
CA SER A 37 11.28 4.87 -1.58
C SER A 37 11.95 6.21 -1.28
N GLY A 38 11.25 7.31 -1.47
CA GLY A 38 11.81 8.66 -1.38
C GLY A 38 12.34 9.01 0.01
N THR A 39 11.58 8.72 1.07
CA THR A 39 11.97 9.07 2.45
C THR A 39 13.22 8.29 2.89
N LEU A 40 13.28 6.99 2.61
CA LEU A 40 14.45 6.17 2.94
C LEU A 40 15.70 6.65 2.22
N GLN A 41 15.61 6.94 0.92
CA GLN A 41 16.74 7.45 0.14
C GLN A 41 17.21 8.81 0.64
N ALA A 42 16.29 9.72 0.98
CA ALA A 42 16.61 11.02 1.56
C ALA A 42 17.30 10.85 2.93
N TRP A 43 16.82 9.98 3.78
CA TRP A 43 17.44 9.68 5.07
C TRP A 43 18.85 9.15 4.91
N MET A 44 19.06 8.18 4.03
CA MET A 44 20.39 7.65 3.73
C MET A 44 21.35 8.71 3.21
N ALA A 45 20.89 9.63 2.36
CA ALA A 45 21.69 10.73 1.84
C ALA A 45 22.13 11.70 2.95
N VAL A 46 21.22 12.03 3.88
CA VAL A 46 21.51 12.88 5.05
C VAL A 46 22.48 12.19 6.00
N ASP A 47 22.39 10.88 6.16
CA ASP A 47 23.25 10.07 7.04
C ASP A 47 24.63 9.76 6.41
N GLY A 48 24.90 10.30 5.21
CA GLY A 48 26.20 10.22 4.54
C GLY A 48 26.48 8.91 3.81
N VAL A 49 25.45 8.12 3.51
CA VAL A 49 25.60 6.89 2.72
C VAL A 49 25.93 7.23 1.28
N ASP A 50 26.84 6.48 0.67
CA ASP A 50 27.29 6.71 -0.70
C ASP A 50 26.18 6.54 -1.75
N LEU A 51 26.22 7.33 -2.81
CA LEU A 51 25.20 7.36 -3.86
C LEU A 51 25.02 6.01 -4.57
N ARG A 52 26.08 5.20 -4.65
CA ARG A 52 26.00 3.86 -5.25
C ARG A 52 25.11 2.94 -4.41
N THR A 53 25.29 2.95 -3.10
CA THR A 53 24.46 2.19 -2.16
C THR A 53 23.02 2.67 -2.21
N ILE A 54 22.77 3.99 -2.20
CA ILE A 54 21.42 4.55 -2.34
C ILE A 54 20.78 4.10 -3.67
N GLY A 55 21.55 4.05 -4.76
CA GLY A 55 21.07 3.55 -6.05
C GLY A 55 20.61 2.08 -6.00
N ILE A 56 21.33 1.22 -5.25
CA ILE A 56 20.91 -0.17 -5.05
C ILE A 56 19.58 -0.27 -4.28
N PHE A 57 19.33 0.63 -3.35
CA PHE A 57 18.07 0.68 -2.62
C PHE A 57 16.84 1.00 -3.49
N SER A 58 17.03 1.51 -4.71
CA SER A 58 15.93 1.65 -5.67
C SER A 58 15.30 0.29 -6.04
N LEU A 59 16.06 -0.80 -5.93
CA LEU A 59 15.58 -2.16 -6.16
C LEU A 59 14.55 -2.63 -5.11
N VAL A 60 14.46 -1.95 -3.95
CA VAL A 60 13.42 -2.20 -2.95
C VAL A 60 12.01 -1.99 -3.53
N GLY A 61 11.88 -1.20 -4.59
CA GLY A 61 10.62 -1.01 -5.31
C GLY A 61 10.19 -2.18 -6.23
N VAL A 62 11.09 -3.13 -6.52
CA VAL A 62 10.82 -4.26 -7.43
C VAL A 62 9.59 -5.08 -7.05
N PRO A 63 9.32 -5.40 -5.77
CA PRO A 63 8.12 -6.14 -5.39
C PRO A 63 6.82 -5.53 -5.90
N TYR A 64 6.69 -4.22 -5.94
CA TYR A 64 5.48 -3.55 -6.45
C TYR A 64 5.24 -3.81 -7.93
N THR A 65 6.32 -3.97 -8.70
CA THR A 65 6.24 -4.23 -10.15
C THR A 65 5.86 -5.68 -10.45
N ILE A 66 6.41 -6.63 -9.68
CA ILE A 66 6.24 -8.07 -9.93
C ILE A 66 5.16 -8.72 -9.06
N LYS A 67 4.38 -7.93 -8.29
CA LYS A 67 3.35 -8.43 -7.35
C LYS A 67 2.33 -9.38 -8.00
N PHE A 68 2.13 -9.31 -9.31
CA PHE A 68 1.23 -10.20 -10.04
C PHE A 68 1.66 -11.68 -9.99
N LEU A 69 2.95 -11.97 -9.77
CA LEU A 69 3.48 -13.34 -9.72
C LEU A 69 2.93 -14.13 -8.53
N TRP A 70 2.72 -13.49 -7.37
CA TRP A 70 2.20 -14.16 -6.18
C TRP A 70 0.75 -13.80 -5.85
N SER A 71 0.11 -12.97 -6.66
CA SER A 71 -1.31 -12.64 -6.49
C SER A 71 -2.21 -13.88 -6.46
N PRO A 72 -2.04 -14.91 -7.33
CA PRO A 72 -2.85 -16.15 -7.26
C PRO A 72 -2.63 -16.93 -5.95
N LEU A 73 -1.43 -16.82 -5.36
CA LEU A 73 -1.12 -17.48 -4.09
C LEU A 73 -1.91 -16.83 -2.94
N MET A 74 -2.00 -15.51 -2.91
CA MET A 74 -2.78 -14.76 -1.92
C MET A 74 -4.29 -15.08 -2.00
N ASP A 75 -4.78 -15.37 -3.20
CA ASP A 75 -6.17 -15.78 -3.41
C ASP A 75 -6.45 -17.22 -2.97
N ARG A 76 -5.45 -18.10 -3.06
CA ARG A 76 -5.58 -19.51 -2.70
C ARG A 76 -5.56 -19.72 -1.18
N PHE A 77 -4.71 -19.01 -0.45
CA PHE A 77 -4.59 -19.16 0.99
C PHE A 77 -5.57 -18.24 1.73
N VAL A 78 -6.39 -18.84 2.59
CA VAL A 78 -7.38 -18.15 3.41
C VAL A 78 -6.90 -18.17 4.87
N PRO A 79 -6.57 -17.01 5.46
CA PRO A 79 -6.22 -16.96 6.88
C PRO A 79 -7.40 -17.45 7.74
N PRO A 80 -7.13 -18.31 8.74
CA PRO A 80 -8.18 -18.75 9.67
C PRO A 80 -8.72 -17.57 10.48
N CYS A 81 -9.97 -17.64 10.91
CA CYS A 81 -10.66 -16.75 11.85
C CYS A 81 -11.26 -15.44 11.30
N LEU A 82 -10.68 -14.78 10.27
CA LEU A 82 -11.10 -13.43 9.85
C LEU A 82 -11.62 -13.33 8.40
N GLY A 83 -11.65 -14.47 7.70
CA GLY A 83 -12.01 -14.53 6.28
C GLY A 83 -10.89 -14.07 5.33
N ARG A 84 -11.05 -14.39 4.04
CA ARG A 84 -9.97 -14.27 3.05
C ARG A 84 -9.38 -12.87 2.93
N ARG A 85 -10.21 -11.84 2.72
CA ARG A 85 -9.71 -10.47 2.48
C ARG A 85 -9.30 -9.77 3.77
N ARG A 86 -10.17 -9.77 4.78
CA ARG A 86 -9.91 -9.06 6.05
C ARG A 86 -8.74 -9.66 6.81
N GLY A 87 -8.62 -10.98 6.81
CA GLY A 87 -7.50 -11.66 7.47
C GLY A 87 -6.15 -11.25 6.90
N TRP A 88 -6.02 -11.24 5.58
CA TRP A 88 -4.79 -10.78 4.94
C TRP A 88 -4.48 -9.29 5.19
N ILE A 89 -5.49 -8.41 5.15
CA ILE A 89 -5.30 -6.97 5.44
C ILE A 89 -4.74 -6.80 6.86
N ILE A 90 -5.28 -7.50 7.85
CA ILE A 90 -4.84 -7.37 9.25
C ILE A 90 -3.41 -7.93 9.42
N ILE A 91 -3.13 -9.10 8.86
CA ILE A 91 -1.79 -9.71 8.94
C ILE A 91 -0.74 -8.81 8.30
N THR A 92 -0.98 -8.34 7.07
CA THR A 92 -0.04 -7.46 6.37
C THR A 92 0.11 -6.13 7.08
N GLN A 93 -0.95 -5.58 7.66
CA GLN A 93 -0.88 -4.33 8.44
C GLN A 93 0.00 -4.48 9.70
N ILE A 94 -0.13 -5.58 10.43
CA ILE A 94 0.72 -5.86 11.60
C ILE A 94 2.19 -6.02 11.16
N LEU A 95 2.45 -6.78 10.10
CA LEU A 95 3.79 -6.96 9.58
C LEU A 95 4.42 -5.64 9.10
N LEU A 96 3.64 -4.75 8.46
CA LEU A 96 4.09 -3.43 8.06
C LEU A 96 4.42 -2.55 9.27
N MET A 97 3.57 -2.55 10.29
CA MET A 97 3.85 -1.81 11.53
C MET A 97 5.16 -2.27 12.19
N LEU A 98 5.36 -3.58 12.29
CA LEU A 98 6.60 -4.14 12.84
C LEU A 98 7.81 -3.82 11.96
N GLY A 99 7.70 -3.99 10.65
CA GLY A 99 8.79 -3.74 9.71
C GLY A 99 9.21 -2.27 9.70
N ILE A 100 8.26 -1.34 9.61
CA ILE A 100 8.53 0.11 9.65
C ILE A 100 9.12 0.53 11.00
N SER A 101 8.59 -0.01 12.09
CA SER A 101 9.15 0.26 13.43
C SER A 101 10.61 -0.23 13.52
N THR A 102 10.91 -1.43 13.01
CA THR A 102 12.27 -1.96 12.98
C THR A 102 13.20 -1.10 12.12
N MET A 103 12.73 -0.59 10.98
CA MET A 103 13.48 0.37 10.17
C MET A 103 13.82 1.64 10.95
N ALA A 104 12.86 2.18 11.72
CA ALA A 104 13.06 3.42 12.50
C ALA A 104 14.15 3.29 13.58
N PHE A 105 14.40 2.09 14.08
CA PHE A 105 15.48 1.81 15.05
C PHE A 105 16.80 1.42 14.39
N SER A 106 16.88 1.35 13.06
CA SER A 106 18.08 0.99 12.32
C SER A 106 18.89 2.24 11.97
N SER A 107 20.21 2.12 11.92
CA SER A 107 21.12 3.20 11.48
C SER A 107 21.56 2.93 10.04
N PRO A 108 21.23 3.80 9.06
CA PRO A 108 21.59 3.61 7.66
C PRO A 108 23.10 3.53 7.42
N SER A 109 23.88 4.37 8.12
CA SER A 109 25.33 4.43 7.98
C SER A 109 26.05 3.23 8.58
N GLN A 110 25.50 2.63 9.66
CA GLN A 110 26.17 1.50 10.33
C GLN A 110 25.87 0.16 9.68
N PHE A 111 24.59 -0.08 9.32
CA PHE A 111 24.15 -1.37 8.80
C PHE A 111 23.24 -1.22 7.56
N PRO A 112 23.74 -0.66 6.44
CA PRO A 112 22.93 -0.39 5.26
C PRO A 112 22.27 -1.66 4.68
N TRP A 113 22.97 -2.80 4.70
CA TRP A 113 22.43 -4.07 4.16
C TRP A 113 21.29 -4.67 5.00
N ILE A 114 21.35 -4.50 6.33
CA ILE A 114 20.26 -4.92 7.21
C ILE A 114 19.04 -4.05 6.93
N LEU A 115 19.23 -2.74 6.80
CA LEU A 115 18.18 -1.80 6.45
C LEU A 115 17.57 -2.12 5.07
N ALA A 116 18.41 -2.48 4.07
CA ALA A 116 17.94 -2.92 2.75
C ALA A 116 17.05 -4.15 2.84
N LEU A 117 17.45 -5.15 3.64
CA LEU A 117 16.66 -6.38 3.82
C LEU A 117 15.32 -6.08 4.47
N ILE A 118 15.30 -5.27 5.53
CA ILE A 118 14.05 -4.88 6.20
C ILE A 118 13.15 -4.09 5.25
N ALA A 119 13.71 -3.12 4.51
CA ALA A 119 12.98 -2.33 3.53
C ALA A 119 12.39 -3.21 2.42
N LEU A 120 13.11 -4.22 1.95
CA LEU A 120 12.62 -5.19 0.97
C LEU A 120 11.45 -6.01 1.52
N ILE A 121 11.53 -6.47 2.78
CA ILE A 121 10.43 -7.18 3.45
C ILE A 121 9.21 -6.28 3.59
N VAL A 122 9.39 -5.02 3.98
CA VAL A 122 8.32 -4.02 4.07
C VAL A 122 7.69 -3.79 2.70
N ALA A 123 8.48 -3.60 1.66
CA ALA A 123 8.00 -3.41 0.29
C ALA A 123 7.23 -4.64 -0.23
N PHE A 124 7.72 -5.85 0.02
CA PHE A 124 7.03 -7.09 -0.35
C PHE A 124 5.68 -7.23 0.39
N THR A 125 5.67 -6.95 1.70
CA THR A 125 4.46 -7.00 2.51
C THR A 125 3.44 -5.95 2.05
N SER A 126 3.89 -4.74 1.74
CA SER A 126 3.05 -3.67 1.23
C SER A 126 2.48 -3.99 -0.16
N ALA A 127 3.31 -4.50 -1.08
CA ALA A 127 2.84 -4.96 -2.38
C ALA A 127 1.80 -6.10 -2.26
N SER A 128 1.96 -6.97 -1.27
CA SER A 128 0.99 -8.03 -0.95
C SER A 128 -0.31 -7.45 -0.38
N GLN A 129 -0.21 -6.44 0.49
CA GLN A 129 -1.39 -5.73 1.00
C GLN A 129 -2.18 -5.05 -0.11
N ASP A 130 -1.50 -4.42 -1.09
CA ASP A 130 -2.13 -3.80 -2.25
C ASP A 130 -3.01 -4.79 -3.03
N ILE A 131 -2.50 -6.01 -3.28
CA ILE A 131 -3.25 -7.06 -3.96
C ILE A 131 -4.57 -7.33 -3.24
N VAL A 132 -4.51 -7.48 -1.92
CA VAL A 132 -5.69 -7.82 -1.11
C VAL A 132 -6.67 -6.66 -1.03
N ILE A 133 -6.18 -5.42 -0.91
CA ILE A 133 -7.02 -4.23 -0.88
C ILE A 133 -7.72 -4.01 -2.22
N ASP A 134 -7.02 -4.22 -3.35
CA ASP A 134 -7.61 -4.13 -4.69
C ASP A 134 -8.75 -5.15 -4.86
N ALA A 135 -8.53 -6.39 -4.40
CA ALA A 135 -9.56 -7.42 -4.42
C ALA A 135 -10.71 -7.11 -3.45
N TYR A 136 -10.42 -6.63 -2.22
CA TYR A 136 -11.44 -6.21 -1.26
C TYR A 136 -12.32 -5.09 -1.82
N ARG A 137 -11.71 -4.09 -2.47
CA ARG A 137 -12.43 -2.99 -3.11
C ARG A 137 -13.42 -3.47 -4.16
N THR A 138 -13.04 -4.44 -4.99
CA THR A 138 -13.93 -5.01 -6.02
C THR A 138 -15.05 -5.85 -5.41
N ASP A 139 -14.79 -6.53 -4.28
CA ASP A 139 -15.77 -7.39 -3.59
C ASP A 139 -16.83 -6.58 -2.83
N VAL A 140 -16.48 -5.39 -2.30
CA VAL A 140 -17.35 -4.60 -1.40
C VAL A 140 -18.15 -3.53 -2.13
N LEU A 141 -17.65 -3.02 -3.28
CA LEU A 141 -18.32 -1.95 -4.03
C LEU A 141 -19.29 -2.52 -5.06
N GLU A 142 -20.48 -1.93 -5.10
CA GLU A 142 -21.41 -2.12 -6.20
C GLU A 142 -20.80 -1.61 -7.51
N GLU A 143 -21.25 -2.18 -8.63
CA GLU A 143 -20.72 -1.83 -9.96
C GLU A 143 -20.77 -0.31 -10.23
N LYS A 144 -21.83 0.36 -9.79
CA LYS A 144 -22.04 1.80 -9.91
C LYS A 144 -21.06 2.63 -9.05
N GLU A 145 -20.55 2.05 -7.96
CA GLU A 145 -19.65 2.72 -7.00
C GLU A 145 -18.18 2.47 -7.33
N ARG A 146 -17.83 1.51 -8.17
CA ARG A 146 -16.45 1.13 -8.48
C ARG A 146 -15.61 2.28 -9.00
N GLY A 147 -16.18 3.13 -9.85
CA GLY A 147 -15.49 4.32 -10.37
C GLY A 147 -15.15 5.33 -9.27
N ALA A 148 -16.12 5.67 -8.42
CA ALA A 148 -15.92 6.56 -7.30
C ALA A 148 -14.95 5.96 -6.26
N GLY A 149 -15.10 4.66 -5.98
CA GLY A 149 -14.20 3.93 -5.08
C GLY A 149 -12.75 3.91 -5.57
N ALA A 150 -12.53 3.76 -6.88
CA ALA A 150 -11.19 3.86 -7.45
C ALA A 150 -10.61 5.27 -7.29
N ALA A 151 -11.39 6.32 -7.54
CA ALA A 151 -10.96 7.70 -7.41
C ALA A 151 -10.56 8.06 -5.96
N VAL A 152 -11.37 7.69 -4.97
CA VAL A 152 -11.06 7.97 -3.55
C VAL A 152 -9.91 7.13 -3.02
N PHE A 153 -9.74 5.90 -3.51
CA PHE A 153 -8.57 5.09 -3.19
C PHE A 153 -7.29 5.76 -3.67
N VAL A 154 -7.26 6.17 -4.95
CA VAL A 154 -6.11 6.89 -5.53
C VAL A 154 -5.87 8.22 -4.79
N MET A 155 -6.92 8.93 -4.40
CA MET A 155 -6.80 10.15 -3.60
C MET A 155 -6.14 9.87 -2.25
N GLY A 156 -6.62 8.88 -1.51
CA GLY A 156 -6.00 8.46 -0.24
C GLY A 156 -4.53 8.07 -0.41
N TYR A 157 -4.23 7.28 -1.44
CA TYR A 157 -2.88 6.88 -1.81
C TYR A 157 -1.97 8.08 -2.11
N ARG A 158 -2.46 9.06 -2.88
CA ARG A 158 -1.71 10.29 -3.21
C ARG A 158 -1.47 11.20 -2.01
N ILE A 159 -2.38 11.23 -1.05
CA ILE A 159 -2.20 12.00 0.20
C ILE A 159 -1.09 11.37 1.06
N ALA A 160 -0.91 10.06 0.99
CA ALA A 160 0.13 9.36 1.73
C ALA A 160 1.54 9.49 1.13
N LEU A 161 1.63 9.68 -0.21
CA LEU A 161 2.88 9.92 -0.94
C LEU A 161 3.39 11.35 -0.76
#